data_f292039c8420d9d47c15e0e8b98b68ab
#
_entry.id   f292039c8420d9d47c15e0e8b98b68ab
#
_cell.length_a   1.000
_cell.length_b   1.000
_cell.length_c   1.000
_cell.angle_alpha   90.00
_cell.angle_beta   90.00
_cell.angle_gamma   90.00
#
_symmetry.space_group_name_H-M   'P 1'
#
loop_
_entity.id
_entity.type
_entity.pdbx_description
1 polymer ?
#
loop_
_entity_poly.entity_id
_entity_poly.type
_entity_poly.pdbx_seq_one_letter_code
_entity_poly.pdbx_strand_id
1 'polypeptide(L)'
;MPTDQELIKIVPSKRQLKYQETEFYAFFHFGMNTYTNREWGDGTEGPGVFDPQEFDAGQWVSAVKAAGMKGVILTCKHHDGFCLWPTKYTQHSVASSPWKDGAGDVVREVSDACRRYGLKFGIYLSPWDRNQPCYGSGKEYDDYYIAQLTELLTGYGEIFSVWLDGACGEGPNGKKQVYNWERYYACVRNYQPEACICVCGPDIRWCGNEVGDVRKSEWSVVPARTALAESVQERSQQSDDEEFRLRKITSDMEDLGSRAVLEGEHALIWYPAEVNTSIRPGWFYHSEEDDQVKSLEELVHIYLGSVGGNATFLLNIPPMPNGLLHENDVERLKELGEWQKGSFSRNLLEESHRPVELVFALDEAEDAGYLVLKEEIRYSQRVEAFEVFVRDQGEWEKVYTGTVIGYKKIIPIFKENVREIRIVLNDYRVLPQISFVGVYPRNYYQCP
;
A
#
# COMPACT_ATOMS: atom_id res chain seq x y z
N MET A 1 -10.97 -17.86 24.42
CA MET A 1 -10.51 -16.49 24.09
C MET A 1 -9.03 -16.39 24.46
N PRO A 2 -8.15 -15.92 23.56
CA PRO A 2 -6.74 -15.69 23.91
C PRO A 2 -6.64 -14.67 25.06
N THR A 3 -5.70 -14.89 25.95
CA THR A 3 -5.44 -13.97 27.07
C THR A 3 -4.70 -12.72 26.59
N ASP A 4 -4.77 -11.61 27.34
CA ASP A 4 -4.02 -10.39 27.01
C ASP A 4 -2.53 -10.65 26.88
N GLN A 5 -1.98 -11.54 27.71
CA GLN A 5 -0.59 -11.94 27.67
C GLN A 5 -0.22 -12.74 26.40
N GLU A 6 -1.15 -13.43 25.80
CA GLU A 6 -0.96 -14.09 24.51
C GLU A 6 -1.05 -13.10 23.37
N LEU A 7 -2.04 -12.19 23.40
CA LEU A 7 -2.23 -11.17 22.36
C LEU A 7 -1.01 -10.25 22.21
N ILE A 8 -0.39 -9.82 23.31
CA ILE A 8 0.79 -8.91 23.26
C ILE A 8 2.09 -9.60 22.86
N LYS A 9 2.14 -10.93 22.75
CA LYS A 9 3.29 -11.66 22.19
C LYS A 9 3.33 -11.59 20.67
N ILE A 10 2.22 -11.23 20.02
CA ILE A 10 2.14 -11.07 18.58
C ILE A 10 2.68 -9.68 18.22
N VAL A 11 3.89 -9.66 17.73
CA VAL A 11 4.65 -8.42 17.44
C VAL A 11 5.11 -8.38 15.97
N PRO A 12 5.33 -7.19 15.39
CA PRO A 12 5.86 -7.08 14.04
C PRO A 12 7.31 -7.57 13.95
N SER A 13 7.66 -8.17 12.83
CA SER A 13 9.05 -8.36 12.43
C SER A 13 9.70 -7.01 12.09
N LYS A 14 11.05 -6.98 12.04
CA LYS A 14 11.79 -5.76 11.66
C LYS A 14 11.41 -5.25 10.27
N ARG A 15 11.20 -6.15 9.28
CA ARG A 15 10.77 -5.77 7.93
C ARG A 15 9.37 -5.16 7.91
N GLN A 16 8.43 -5.70 8.70
CA GLN A 16 7.07 -5.15 8.81
C GLN A 16 7.08 -3.76 9.46
N LEU A 17 7.90 -3.52 10.48
CA LEU A 17 8.09 -2.17 11.05
C LEU A 17 8.57 -1.19 10.00
N LYS A 18 9.66 -1.51 9.27
CA LYS A 18 10.21 -0.69 8.19
C LYS A 18 9.19 -0.46 7.06
N TYR A 19 8.32 -1.44 6.81
CA TYR A 19 7.25 -1.31 5.82
C TYR A 19 6.17 -0.34 6.27
N GLN A 20 5.67 -0.48 7.51
CA GLN A 20 4.69 0.44 8.07
C GLN A 20 5.20 1.88 8.15
N GLU A 21 6.51 2.10 8.42
CA GLU A 21 7.17 3.41 8.37
C GLU A 21 7.21 4.04 6.96
N THR A 22 7.02 3.24 5.92
CA THR A 22 6.90 3.74 4.55
C THR A 22 5.59 4.50 4.35
N GLU A 23 4.53 4.11 5.04
CA GLU A 23 3.21 4.77 5.11
C GLU A 23 2.52 4.93 3.75
N PHE A 24 3.12 5.69 2.81
CA PHE A 24 2.54 6.08 1.53
C PHE A 24 3.57 5.88 0.41
N TYR A 25 3.18 5.17 -0.66
CA TYR A 25 4.04 4.81 -1.78
C TYR A 25 3.24 4.60 -3.06
N ALA A 26 3.95 4.66 -4.22
CA ALA A 26 3.35 4.56 -5.53
C ALA A 26 3.32 3.13 -6.06
N PHE A 27 2.34 2.87 -6.92
CA PHE A 27 2.34 1.76 -7.87
C PHE A 27 2.42 2.33 -9.29
N PHE A 28 3.20 1.73 -10.15
CA PHE A 28 3.19 2.04 -11.58
C PHE A 28 2.76 0.80 -12.37
N HIS A 29 1.56 0.85 -12.97
CA HIS A 29 1.12 -0.11 -13.95
C HIS A 29 1.51 0.41 -15.35
N PHE A 30 2.50 -0.23 -15.95
CA PHE A 30 3.01 0.09 -17.26
C PHE A 30 3.38 -1.19 -18.00
N GLY A 31 3.10 -1.29 -19.30
CA GLY A 31 3.38 -2.48 -20.09
C GLY A 31 2.51 -2.58 -21.33
N MET A 32 2.25 -3.81 -21.81
CA MET A 32 1.45 -4.06 -23.01
C MET A 32 0.05 -3.46 -22.93
N ASN A 33 -0.57 -3.53 -21.77
CA ASN A 33 -1.94 -3.03 -21.59
C ASN A 33 -2.04 -1.52 -21.82
N THR A 34 -0.99 -0.76 -21.52
CA THR A 34 -0.89 0.67 -21.85
C THR A 34 -1.03 0.95 -23.36
N TYR A 35 -0.49 0.06 -24.20
CA TYR A 35 -0.48 0.22 -25.66
C TYR A 35 -1.70 -0.40 -26.34
N THR A 36 -2.37 -1.32 -25.68
CA THR A 36 -3.54 -2.03 -26.23
C THR A 36 -4.87 -1.50 -25.71
N ASN A 37 -4.82 -0.49 -24.83
CA ASN A 37 -5.99 0.10 -24.16
C ASN A 37 -6.83 -0.96 -23.44
N ARG A 38 -6.16 -1.83 -22.64
CA ARG A 38 -6.79 -2.92 -21.88
C ARG A 38 -6.33 -2.90 -20.44
N GLU A 39 -7.17 -3.39 -19.55
CA GLU A 39 -6.75 -3.70 -18.17
C GLU A 39 -6.02 -5.05 -18.12
N TRP A 40 -6.52 -6.05 -18.83
CA TRP A 40 -5.94 -7.38 -18.88
C TRP A 40 -5.68 -7.83 -20.33
N GLY A 41 -4.41 -7.80 -20.73
CA GLY A 41 -3.96 -8.36 -21.99
C GLY A 41 -4.15 -9.88 -22.03
N ASP A 42 -4.20 -10.44 -23.22
CA ASP A 42 -4.41 -11.88 -23.42
C ASP A 42 -3.13 -12.69 -23.63
N GLY A 43 -1.96 -12.02 -23.64
CA GLY A 43 -0.66 -12.66 -23.81
C GLY A 43 -0.27 -12.93 -25.27
N THR A 44 -1.09 -12.50 -26.24
CA THR A 44 -0.79 -12.65 -27.68
C THR A 44 -0.21 -11.39 -28.29
N GLU A 45 -0.12 -10.31 -27.52
CA GLU A 45 0.41 -9.02 -27.93
C GLU A 45 1.87 -9.14 -28.34
N GLY A 46 2.22 -8.63 -29.51
CA GLY A 46 3.60 -8.67 -29.99
C GLY A 46 4.48 -7.63 -29.29
N PRO A 47 5.72 -7.96 -28.87
CA PRO A 47 6.65 -7.00 -28.26
C PRO A 47 6.90 -5.72 -29.07
N GLY A 48 6.66 -5.76 -30.37
CA GLY A 48 6.85 -4.64 -31.29
C GLY A 48 5.95 -3.43 -31.06
N VAL A 49 4.87 -3.56 -30.24
CA VAL A 49 4.02 -2.41 -29.91
C VAL A 49 4.56 -1.59 -28.72
N PHE A 50 5.49 -2.14 -27.96
CA PHE A 50 6.06 -1.46 -26.80
C PHE A 50 7.19 -0.54 -27.21
N ASP A 51 6.93 0.79 -27.28
CA ASP A 51 7.90 1.79 -27.76
C ASP A 51 7.70 3.17 -27.10
N PRO A 52 8.01 3.34 -25.81
CA PRO A 52 7.86 4.62 -25.10
C PRO A 52 8.95 5.62 -25.50
N GLN A 53 8.69 6.43 -26.52
CA GLN A 53 9.66 7.35 -27.13
C GLN A 53 10.19 8.46 -26.20
N GLU A 54 9.42 8.83 -25.16
CA GLU A 54 9.76 9.92 -24.24
C GLU A 54 9.99 9.40 -22.80
N PHE A 55 10.28 8.10 -22.65
CA PHE A 55 10.39 7.46 -21.33
C PHE A 55 11.34 8.20 -20.40
N ASP A 56 10.80 8.64 -19.25
CA ASP A 56 11.57 9.32 -18.20
C ASP A 56 11.16 8.83 -16.80
N ALA A 57 11.90 7.85 -16.28
CA ALA A 57 11.73 7.36 -14.91
C ALA A 57 11.98 8.45 -13.85
N GLY A 58 12.76 9.48 -14.18
CA GLY A 58 12.99 10.62 -13.28
C GLY A 58 11.73 11.46 -13.09
N GLN A 59 10.97 11.69 -14.17
CA GLN A 59 9.67 12.38 -14.11
C GLN A 59 8.69 11.62 -13.23
N TRP A 60 8.58 10.27 -13.40
CA TRP A 60 7.70 9.44 -12.56
C TRP A 60 8.05 9.56 -11.08
N VAL A 61 9.32 9.29 -10.75
CA VAL A 61 9.76 9.23 -9.35
C VAL A 61 9.76 10.61 -8.69
N SER A 62 10.06 11.69 -9.42
CA SER A 62 9.99 13.04 -8.88
C SER A 62 8.56 13.47 -8.58
N ALA A 63 7.59 13.10 -9.41
CA ALA A 63 6.18 13.41 -9.20
C ALA A 63 5.63 12.72 -7.95
N VAL A 64 5.89 11.42 -7.77
CA VAL A 64 5.42 10.70 -6.56
C VAL A 64 6.16 11.14 -5.30
N LYS A 65 7.43 11.54 -5.40
CA LYS A 65 8.15 12.16 -4.28
C LYS A 65 7.54 13.50 -3.89
N ALA A 66 7.11 14.31 -4.85
CA ALA A 66 6.41 15.57 -4.58
C ALA A 66 5.11 15.37 -3.81
N ALA A 67 4.41 14.25 -4.04
CA ALA A 67 3.24 13.83 -3.28
C ALA A 67 3.54 13.33 -1.86
N GLY A 68 4.80 13.32 -1.41
CA GLY A 68 5.20 12.82 -0.09
C GLY A 68 5.36 11.29 0.00
N MET A 69 5.36 10.59 -1.14
CA MET A 69 5.57 9.13 -1.18
C MET A 69 7.01 8.75 -0.86
N LYS A 70 7.20 7.59 -0.22
CA LYS A 70 8.50 7.11 0.27
C LYS A 70 9.02 5.88 -0.48
N GLY A 71 8.25 5.35 -1.41
CA GLY A 71 8.61 4.17 -2.19
C GLY A 71 7.81 4.07 -3.48
N VAL A 72 8.24 3.14 -4.32
CA VAL A 72 7.63 2.81 -5.61
C VAL A 72 7.59 1.30 -5.75
N ILE A 73 6.47 0.74 -6.20
CA ILE A 73 6.36 -0.63 -6.70
C ILE A 73 6.10 -0.56 -8.20
N LEU A 74 6.84 -1.33 -8.99
CA LEU A 74 6.69 -1.39 -10.45
C LEU A 74 6.12 -2.74 -10.86
N THR A 75 5.12 -2.77 -11.75
CA THR A 75 4.67 -3.98 -12.42
C THR A 75 5.73 -4.46 -13.43
N CYS A 76 6.72 -5.22 -12.96
CA CYS A 76 7.79 -5.71 -13.82
C CYS A 76 7.28 -6.67 -14.91
N LYS A 77 6.22 -7.43 -14.60
CA LYS A 77 5.47 -8.29 -15.52
C LYS A 77 4.01 -8.37 -15.04
N HIS A 78 3.05 -8.03 -15.87
CA HIS A 78 1.62 -8.21 -15.62
C HIS A 78 1.12 -9.55 -16.18
N HIS A 79 -0.20 -9.82 -16.17
CA HIS A 79 -0.80 -11.10 -16.58
C HIS A 79 -0.58 -11.46 -18.05
N ASP A 80 -0.36 -10.46 -18.92
CA ASP A 80 0.00 -10.67 -20.34
C ASP A 80 1.37 -11.33 -20.54
N GLY A 81 2.20 -11.41 -19.49
CA GLY A 81 3.51 -12.04 -19.49
C GLY A 81 4.66 -11.20 -20.04
N PHE A 82 4.40 -9.95 -20.48
CA PHE A 82 5.44 -9.08 -21.01
C PHE A 82 6.36 -8.56 -19.89
N CYS A 83 7.67 -8.78 -20.07
CA CYS A 83 8.68 -8.40 -19.09
C CYS A 83 9.30 -7.03 -19.39
N LEU A 84 9.22 -6.11 -18.45
CA LEU A 84 9.80 -4.76 -18.53
C LEU A 84 11.33 -4.72 -18.37
N TRP A 85 11.99 -5.86 -18.27
CA TRP A 85 13.45 -6.02 -18.20
C TRP A 85 13.90 -7.07 -19.24
N PRO A 86 15.16 -7.05 -19.69
CA PRO A 86 15.68 -7.99 -20.66
C PRO A 86 15.94 -9.37 -20.02
N THR A 87 14.85 -10.06 -19.64
CA THR A 87 14.91 -11.39 -19.06
C THR A 87 15.53 -12.42 -20.01
N LYS A 88 16.22 -13.41 -19.45
CA LYS A 88 16.81 -14.52 -20.22
C LYS A 88 15.83 -15.65 -20.51
N TYR A 89 14.62 -15.60 -19.90
CA TYR A 89 13.72 -16.75 -19.85
C TYR A 89 12.56 -16.69 -20.86
N THR A 90 12.33 -15.55 -21.48
CA THR A 90 11.33 -15.39 -22.57
C THR A 90 11.76 -14.28 -23.55
N GLN A 91 11.31 -14.41 -24.80
CA GLN A 91 11.42 -13.34 -25.79
C GLN A 91 10.29 -12.29 -25.65
N HIS A 92 9.27 -12.57 -24.84
CA HIS A 92 8.16 -11.63 -24.58
C HIS A 92 8.59 -10.58 -23.56
N SER A 93 9.49 -9.67 -24.01
CA SER A 93 10.13 -8.67 -23.16
C SER A 93 10.58 -7.45 -23.94
N VAL A 94 11.01 -6.43 -23.22
CA VAL A 94 11.60 -5.20 -23.79
C VAL A 94 12.79 -5.48 -24.72
N ALA A 95 13.51 -6.60 -24.55
CA ALA A 95 14.61 -6.99 -25.42
C ALA A 95 14.18 -7.34 -26.85
N SER A 96 12.89 -7.63 -27.06
CA SER A 96 12.31 -7.89 -28.38
C SER A 96 11.49 -6.70 -28.90
N SER A 97 11.44 -5.59 -28.19
CA SER A 97 10.74 -4.37 -28.59
C SER A 97 11.64 -3.44 -29.42
N PRO A 98 11.06 -2.52 -30.22
CA PRO A 98 11.83 -1.49 -30.90
C PRO A 98 12.41 -0.43 -29.95
N TRP A 99 11.90 -0.33 -28.72
CA TRP A 99 12.34 0.65 -27.75
C TRP A 99 13.84 0.51 -27.45
N LYS A 100 14.58 1.60 -27.66
CA LYS A 100 16.05 1.65 -27.52
C LYS A 100 16.77 0.52 -28.27
N ASP A 101 16.25 0.12 -29.44
CA ASP A 101 16.77 -0.98 -30.27
C ASP A 101 16.89 -2.32 -29.48
N GLY A 102 15.94 -2.59 -28.57
CA GLY A 102 15.94 -3.77 -27.69
C GLY A 102 16.92 -3.72 -26.51
N ALA A 103 17.62 -2.60 -26.31
CA ALA A 103 18.55 -2.42 -25.18
C ALA A 103 17.92 -1.74 -23.96
N GLY A 104 16.60 -1.51 -23.98
CA GLY A 104 15.87 -0.89 -22.88
C GLY A 104 15.70 -1.81 -21.67
N ASP A 105 15.65 -1.20 -20.48
CA ASP A 105 15.35 -1.87 -19.20
C ASP A 105 14.60 -0.90 -18.29
N VAL A 106 13.26 -0.96 -18.33
CA VAL A 106 12.38 -0.08 -17.51
C VAL A 106 12.63 -0.29 -16.03
N VAL A 107 12.83 -1.55 -15.60
CA VAL A 107 13.06 -1.88 -14.21
C VAL A 107 14.35 -1.24 -13.69
N ARG A 108 15.41 -1.26 -14.51
CA ARG A 108 16.68 -0.59 -14.23
C ARG A 108 16.50 0.91 -14.07
N GLU A 109 15.86 1.53 -15.05
CA GLU A 109 15.71 2.99 -15.08
C GLU A 109 14.86 3.50 -13.91
N VAL A 110 13.78 2.77 -13.53
CA VAL A 110 12.95 3.13 -12.39
C VAL A 110 13.69 2.87 -11.07
N SER A 111 14.38 1.73 -10.90
CA SER A 111 15.12 1.44 -9.67
C SER A 111 16.26 2.43 -9.43
N ASP A 112 16.98 2.84 -10.51
CA ASP A 112 18.03 3.85 -10.43
C ASP A 112 17.47 5.25 -10.13
N ALA A 113 16.30 5.60 -10.69
CA ALA A 113 15.59 6.83 -10.34
C ALA A 113 15.18 6.82 -8.86
N CYS A 114 14.60 5.73 -8.35
CA CYS A 114 14.25 5.61 -6.93
C CYS A 114 15.48 5.85 -6.04
N ARG A 115 16.63 5.24 -6.36
CA ARG A 115 17.87 5.43 -5.62
C ARG A 115 18.34 6.89 -5.67
N ARG A 116 18.31 7.53 -6.84
CA ARG A 116 18.69 8.94 -7.03
C ARG A 116 17.81 9.90 -6.23
N TYR A 117 16.51 9.62 -6.14
CA TYR A 117 15.57 10.47 -5.41
C TYR A 117 15.39 10.07 -3.94
N GLY A 118 16.05 8.99 -3.48
CA GLY A 118 15.98 8.51 -2.11
C GLY A 118 14.65 7.84 -1.75
N LEU A 119 13.98 7.21 -2.73
CA LEU A 119 12.79 6.40 -2.53
C LEU A 119 13.15 4.91 -2.48
N LYS A 120 12.36 4.13 -1.75
CA LYS A 120 12.46 2.67 -1.76
C LYS A 120 11.94 2.11 -3.08
N PHE A 121 12.51 1.00 -3.54
CA PHE A 121 12.05 0.31 -4.75
C PHE A 121 11.50 -1.06 -4.41
N GLY A 122 10.36 -1.40 -4.97
CA GLY A 122 9.67 -2.69 -4.87
C GLY A 122 9.24 -3.19 -6.25
N ILE A 123 8.92 -4.46 -6.32
CA ILE A 123 8.55 -5.15 -7.55
C ILE A 123 7.19 -5.84 -7.42
N TYR A 124 6.45 -5.87 -8.51
CA TYR A 124 5.33 -6.75 -8.75
C TYR A 124 5.71 -7.69 -9.88
N LEU A 125 5.59 -8.98 -9.66
CA LEU A 125 5.78 -10.00 -10.68
C LEU A 125 4.54 -10.89 -10.69
N SER A 126 3.69 -10.77 -11.72
CA SER A 126 2.48 -11.56 -11.83
C SER A 126 2.78 -13.06 -11.80
N PRO A 127 2.19 -13.83 -10.89
CA PRO A 127 2.27 -15.29 -10.95
C PRO A 127 1.47 -15.87 -12.13
N TRP A 128 0.42 -15.18 -12.56
CA TRP A 128 -0.31 -15.54 -13.77
C TRP A 128 0.44 -15.04 -15.01
N ASP A 129 0.61 -15.92 -16.00
CA ASP A 129 1.32 -15.63 -17.23
C ASP A 129 0.55 -16.20 -18.43
N ARG A 130 -0.08 -15.33 -19.18
CA ARG A 130 -0.94 -15.69 -20.31
C ARG A 130 -0.16 -15.91 -21.62
N ASN A 131 1.13 -15.63 -21.63
CA ASN A 131 2.01 -15.84 -22.78
C ASN A 131 2.84 -17.14 -22.64
N GLN A 132 3.26 -17.52 -21.42
CA GLN A 132 4.23 -18.60 -21.21
C GLN A 132 3.62 -19.98 -21.48
N PRO A 133 4.15 -20.76 -22.45
CA PRO A 133 3.59 -22.07 -22.80
C PRO A 133 3.63 -23.11 -21.66
N CYS A 134 4.58 -23.04 -20.74
CA CYS A 134 4.65 -23.93 -19.59
C CYS A 134 3.74 -23.52 -18.42
N TYR A 135 2.97 -22.42 -18.52
CA TYR A 135 1.99 -22.08 -17.48
C TYR A 135 0.98 -23.22 -17.32
N GLY A 136 0.67 -23.57 -16.07
CA GLY A 136 -0.22 -24.69 -15.78
C GLY A 136 0.46 -26.08 -15.79
N SER A 137 1.81 -26.13 -15.92
CA SER A 137 2.59 -27.38 -15.86
C SER A 137 3.15 -27.70 -14.46
N GLY A 138 2.71 -26.98 -13.43
CA GLY A 138 3.15 -27.18 -12.05
C GLY A 138 4.62 -26.78 -11.88
N LYS A 139 5.46 -27.72 -11.47
CA LYS A 139 6.87 -27.45 -11.12
C LYS A 139 7.67 -26.76 -12.24
N GLU A 140 7.42 -27.07 -13.50
CA GLU A 140 8.15 -26.49 -14.62
C GLU A 140 7.88 -24.96 -14.69
N TYR A 141 6.62 -24.55 -14.52
CA TYR A 141 6.28 -23.14 -14.46
C TYR A 141 6.82 -22.48 -13.18
N ASP A 142 6.75 -23.14 -12.02
CA ASP A 142 7.33 -22.61 -10.80
C ASP A 142 8.84 -22.35 -10.95
N ASP A 143 9.56 -23.26 -11.62
CA ASP A 143 11.00 -23.09 -11.89
C ASP A 143 11.25 -21.86 -12.82
N TYR A 144 10.44 -21.68 -13.86
CA TYR A 144 10.46 -20.49 -14.72
C TYR A 144 10.18 -19.20 -13.95
N TYR A 145 9.11 -19.19 -13.14
CA TYR A 145 8.74 -18.03 -12.34
C TYR A 145 9.83 -17.64 -11.34
N ILE A 146 10.39 -18.62 -10.64
CA ILE A 146 11.49 -18.43 -9.68
C ILE A 146 12.75 -17.91 -10.38
N ALA A 147 13.02 -18.37 -11.59
CA ALA A 147 14.16 -17.88 -12.36
C ALA A 147 14.01 -16.37 -12.70
N GLN A 148 12.84 -15.94 -13.16
CA GLN A 148 12.53 -14.50 -13.37
C GLN A 148 12.57 -13.70 -12.07
N LEU A 149 11.96 -14.22 -11.00
CA LEU A 149 11.99 -13.58 -9.68
C LEU A 149 13.44 -13.43 -9.18
N THR A 150 14.30 -14.41 -9.40
CA THR A 150 15.73 -14.34 -9.03
C THR A 150 16.46 -13.24 -9.78
N GLU A 151 16.21 -13.05 -11.10
CA GLU A 151 16.77 -11.93 -11.85
C GLU A 151 16.41 -10.59 -11.20
N LEU A 152 15.14 -10.40 -10.85
CA LEU A 152 14.66 -9.15 -10.24
C LEU A 152 15.25 -8.94 -8.84
N LEU A 153 15.29 -9.96 -8.01
CA LEU A 153 15.79 -9.86 -6.63
C LEU A 153 17.31 -9.66 -6.55
N THR A 154 18.07 -10.03 -7.57
CA THR A 154 19.54 -9.93 -7.57
C THR A 154 20.09 -8.83 -8.47
N GLY A 155 19.29 -8.35 -9.43
CA GLY A 155 19.74 -7.44 -10.47
C GLY A 155 19.57 -5.95 -10.18
N TYR A 156 18.67 -5.54 -9.27
CA TYR A 156 18.14 -4.17 -9.19
C TYR A 156 18.34 -3.47 -7.85
N GLY A 157 19.21 -4.01 -6.99
CA GLY A 157 19.56 -3.45 -5.69
C GLY A 157 18.61 -3.90 -4.59
N GLU A 158 18.45 -3.07 -3.55
CA GLU A 158 17.59 -3.36 -2.40
C GLU A 158 16.12 -3.28 -2.79
N ILE A 159 15.35 -4.31 -2.44
CA ILE A 159 13.90 -4.42 -2.67
C ILE A 159 13.19 -4.36 -1.33
N PHE A 160 12.28 -3.40 -1.14
CA PHE A 160 11.51 -3.29 0.11
C PHE A 160 10.22 -4.09 0.09
N SER A 161 9.65 -4.34 -1.10
CA SER A 161 8.36 -5.00 -1.31
C SER A 161 8.40 -5.92 -2.52
N VAL A 162 7.90 -7.14 -2.35
CA VAL A 162 7.57 -8.08 -3.42
C VAL A 162 6.06 -8.29 -3.39
N TRP A 163 5.37 -7.77 -4.39
CA TRP A 163 3.91 -7.80 -4.48
C TRP A 163 3.46 -8.98 -5.33
N LEU A 164 2.76 -9.92 -4.71
CA LEU A 164 2.30 -11.17 -5.34
C LEU A 164 0.79 -11.13 -5.52
N ASP A 165 0.35 -11.02 -6.77
CA ASP A 165 -1.05 -10.99 -7.15
C ASP A 165 -1.73 -12.34 -6.93
N GLY A 166 -3.02 -12.32 -6.58
CA GLY A 166 -3.84 -13.51 -6.43
C GLY A 166 -4.58 -13.93 -7.70
N ALA A 167 -4.51 -13.15 -8.78
CA ALA A 167 -5.16 -13.51 -10.03
C ALA A 167 -4.61 -14.83 -10.60
N CYS A 168 -5.50 -15.75 -10.99
CA CYS A 168 -5.15 -17.08 -11.46
C CYS A 168 -6.16 -17.58 -12.49
N GLY A 169 -5.97 -17.18 -13.74
CA GLY A 169 -6.74 -17.65 -14.89
C GLY A 169 -6.05 -18.78 -15.66
N GLU A 170 -6.53 -19.03 -16.87
CA GLU A 170 -5.94 -19.98 -17.81
C GLU A 170 -4.73 -19.37 -18.53
N GLY A 171 -3.74 -20.19 -18.82
CA GLY A 171 -2.63 -19.84 -19.70
C GLY A 171 -2.94 -20.17 -21.17
N PRO A 172 -1.96 -20.02 -22.07
CA PRO A 172 -2.14 -20.24 -23.51
C PRO A 172 -2.53 -21.68 -23.88
N ASN A 173 -2.27 -22.62 -22.96
CA ASN A 173 -2.63 -24.04 -23.10
C ASN A 173 -3.99 -24.40 -22.47
N GLY A 174 -4.78 -23.43 -22.01
CA GLY A 174 -6.07 -23.63 -21.35
C GLY A 174 -5.98 -24.23 -19.94
N LYS A 175 -4.82 -24.21 -19.30
CA LYS A 175 -4.64 -24.72 -17.95
C LYS A 175 -4.41 -23.60 -16.94
N LYS A 176 -4.88 -23.81 -15.72
CA LYS A 176 -4.55 -22.97 -14.56
C LYS A 176 -3.32 -23.53 -13.83
N GLN A 177 -2.49 -22.66 -13.29
CA GLN A 177 -1.36 -23.03 -12.45
C GLN A 177 -1.81 -23.18 -10.99
N VAL A 178 -1.26 -24.15 -10.30
CA VAL A 178 -1.26 -24.21 -8.84
C VAL A 178 0.07 -23.63 -8.37
N TYR A 179 0.03 -22.45 -7.80
CA TYR A 179 1.26 -21.75 -7.39
C TYR A 179 1.90 -22.37 -6.17
N ASN A 180 3.21 -22.53 -6.21
CA ASN A 180 3.98 -23.00 -5.06
C ASN A 180 4.48 -21.81 -4.23
N TRP A 181 3.56 -21.20 -3.48
CA TRP A 181 3.83 -20.02 -2.68
C TRP A 181 5.05 -20.16 -1.77
N GLU A 182 5.22 -21.32 -1.11
CA GLU A 182 6.35 -21.58 -0.22
C GLU A 182 7.71 -21.46 -0.94
N ARG A 183 7.80 -21.95 -2.18
CA ARG A 183 9.02 -21.80 -2.98
C ARG A 183 9.26 -20.35 -3.39
N TYR A 184 8.20 -19.61 -3.70
CA TYR A 184 8.31 -18.19 -4.04
C TYR A 184 8.77 -17.38 -2.82
N TYR A 185 8.21 -17.63 -1.65
CA TYR A 185 8.65 -17.01 -0.40
C TYR A 185 10.10 -17.35 -0.07
N ALA A 186 10.49 -18.61 -0.21
CA ALA A 186 11.87 -19.06 0.03
C ALA A 186 12.87 -18.32 -0.88
N CYS A 187 12.52 -18.10 -2.15
CA CYS A 187 13.31 -17.33 -3.10
C CYS A 187 13.50 -15.89 -2.61
N VAL A 188 12.41 -15.20 -2.26
CA VAL A 188 12.48 -13.82 -1.74
C VAL A 188 13.33 -13.76 -0.47
N ARG A 189 13.10 -14.66 0.49
CA ARG A 189 13.85 -14.67 1.76
C ARG A 189 15.34 -14.93 1.58
N ASN A 190 15.72 -15.72 0.58
CA ASN A 190 17.11 -16.03 0.28
C ASN A 190 17.88 -14.80 -0.26
N TYR A 191 17.26 -14.03 -1.16
CA TYR A 191 17.94 -12.92 -1.84
C TYR A 191 17.66 -11.54 -1.22
N GLN A 192 16.45 -11.32 -0.68
CA GLN A 192 15.99 -10.06 -0.10
C GLN A 192 15.28 -10.32 1.25
N PRO A 193 15.99 -10.75 2.31
CA PRO A 193 15.39 -11.15 3.59
C PRO A 193 14.64 -10.02 4.30
N GLU A 194 14.98 -8.76 4.01
CA GLU A 194 14.34 -7.57 4.58
C GLU A 194 13.11 -7.11 3.77
N ALA A 195 12.86 -7.66 2.57
CA ALA A 195 11.67 -7.33 1.79
C ALA A 195 10.40 -7.92 2.43
N CYS A 196 9.31 -7.14 2.44
CA CYS A 196 7.99 -7.68 2.74
C CYS A 196 7.38 -8.32 1.51
N ILE A 197 6.73 -9.48 1.71
CA ILE A 197 5.94 -10.18 0.70
C ILE A 197 4.48 -9.83 0.95
N CYS A 198 3.86 -9.18 -0.03
CA CYS A 198 2.56 -8.54 0.10
C CYS A 198 1.47 -9.30 -0.65
N VAL A 199 0.23 -9.16 -0.22
CA VAL A 199 -1.02 -9.70 -0.76
C VAL A 199 -1.09 -11.23 -0.61
N CYS A 200 -0.73 -12.03 -1.62
CA CYS A 200 -0.55 -13.48 -1.44
C CYS A 200 0.78 -13.77 -0.76
N GLY A 201 1.05 -13.11 0.37
CA GLY A 201 2.30 -13.19 1.12
C GLY A 201 2.08 -13.05 2.62
N PRO A 202 3.05 -13.52 3.44
CA PRO A 202 2.87 -13.62 4.89
C PRO A 202 3.12 -12.32 5.66
N ASP A 203 3.54 -11.22 5.00
CA ASP A 203 3.98 -10.03 5.73
C ASP A 203 2.96 -8.90 5.76
N ILE A 204 2.31 -8.60 4.64
CA ILE A 204 1.40 -7.45 4.47
C ILE A 204 0.09 -7.91 3.85
N ARG A 205 -1.00 -7.58 4.52
CA ARG A 205 -2.36 -7.95 4.13
C ARG A 205 -2.96 -6.95 3.15
N TRP A 206 -3.51 -7.45 2.04
CA TRP A 206 -4.40 -6.65 1.21
C TRP A 206 -5.70 -6.32 1.96
N CYS A 207 -6.16 -5.06 1.90
CA CYS A 207 -7.37 -4.63 2.62
C CYS A 207 -8.66 -5.26 2.12
N GLY A 208 -8.69 -5.80 0.88
CA GLY A 208 -9.79 -6.55 0.32
C GLY A 208 -10.65 -5.82 -0.71
N ASN A 209 -10.25 -4.63 -1.17
CA ASN A 209 -10.89 -3.87 -2.24
C ASN A 209 -9.87 -3.01 -2.99
N GLU A 210 -10.27 -2.45 -4.13
CA GLU A 210 -9.41 -1.65 -5.02
C GLU A 210 -9.85 -0.18 -5.12
N VAL A 211 -10.89 0.21 -4.39
CA VAL A 211 -11.42 1.58 -4.42
C VAL A 211 -10.80 2.49 -3.35
N GLY A 212 -9.90 1.95 -2.51
CA GLY A 212 -9.35 2.70 -1.39
C GLY A 212 -10.27 2.76 -0.17
N ASP A 213 -11.29 1.91 -0.10
CA ASP A 213 -12.19 1.83 1.05
C ASP A 213 -11.46 1.21 2.26
N VAL A 214 -11.71 1.75 3.45
CA VAL A 214 -10.98 1.41 4.66
C VAL A 214 -11.92 0.95 5.77
N ARG A 215 -11.46 0.00 6.57
CA ARG A 215 -12.18 -0.42 7.77
C ARG A 215 -12.15 0.70 8.81
N LYS A 216 -13.21 0.81 9.56
CA LYS A 216 -13.27 1.69 10.73
C LYS A 216 -12.14 1.38 11.74
N SER A 217 -11.74 0.11 11.81
CA SER A 217 -10.69 -0.39 12.70
C SER A 217 -9.80 -1.37 11.95
N GLU A 218 -8.60 -0.93 11.54
CA GLU A 218 -7.60 -1.83 10.95
C GLU A 218 -6.69 -2.40 12.03
N TRP A 219 -6.94 -3.67 12.37
CA TRP A 219 -6.14 -4.44 13.31
C TRP A 219 -4.91 -5.02 12.63
N SER A 220 -3.76 -4.99 13.33
CA SER A 220 -2.54 -5.68 12.89
C SER A 220 -2.38 -7.06 13.51
N VAL A 221 -2.97 -7.30 14.69
CA VAL A 221 -3.06 -8.64 15.29
C VAL A 221 -4.37 -9.29 14.85
N VAL A 222 -4.26 -10.30 13.99
CA VAL A 222 -5.39 -10.94 13.30
C VAL A 222 -5.25 -12.46 13.30
N PRO A 223 -6.32 -13.23 13.00
CA PRO A 223 -6.23 -14.69 12.82
C PRO A 223 -5.24 -15.09 11.73
N ALA A 224 -4.39 -16.09 11.98
CA ALA A 224 -3.40 -16.56 11.01
C ALA A 224 -4.01 -17.06 9.69
N ARG A 225 -5.27 -17.54 9.71
CA ARG A 225 -6.00 -17.95 8.50
C ARG A 225 -6.18 -16.82 7.48
N THR A 226 -6.09 -15.56 7.91
CA THR A 226 -6.20 -14.41 6.99
C THR A 226 -5.01 -14.27 6.04
N ALA A 227 -3.87 -14.91 6.35
CA ALA A 227 -2.65 -14.93 5.54
C ALA A 227 -2.48 -16.21 4.72
N LEU A 228 -3.49 -17.09 4.65
CA LEU A 228 -3.46 -18.25 3.77
C LEU A 228 -3.53 -17.77 2.33
N ALA A 229 -2.44 -17.98 1.58
CA ALA A 229 -2.29 -17.46 0.21
C ALA A 229 -3.40 -17.95 -0.73
N GLU A 230 -3.82 -19.22 -0.59
CA GLU A 230 -4.92 -19.79 -1.37
C GLU A 230 -6.24 -19.06 -1.11
N SER A 231 -6.53 -18.72 0.16
CA SER A 231 -7.74 -17.98 0.52
C SER A 231 -7.70 -16.51 0.06
N VAL A 232 -6.51 -15.90 0.01
CA VAL A 232 -6.32 -14.55 -0.56
C VAL A 232 -6.51 -14.62 -2.06
N GLN A 233 -5.92 -15.60 -2.72
CA GLN A 233 -6.05 -15.86 -4.15
C GLN A 233 -7.51 -16.03 -4.57
N GLU A 234 -8.30 -16.84 -3.84
CA GLU A 234 -9.73 -17.05 -4.13
C GLU A 234 -10.58 -15.78 -4.03
N ARG A 235 -10.16 -14.82 -3.20
CA ARG A 235 -10.84 -13.53 -3.01
C ARG A 235 -10.32 -12.42 -3.90
N SER A 236 -9.19 -12.63 -4.58
CA SER A 236 -8.64 -11.69 -5.54
C SER A 236 -9.46 -11.69 -6.82
N GLN A 237 -9.32 -10.66 -7.64
CA GLN A 237 -9.96 -10.57 -8.94
C GLN A 237 -9.48 -11.72 -9.84
N GLN A 238 -10.41 -12.43 -10.45
CA GLN A 238 -10.12 -13.60 -11.30
C GLN A 238 -10.43 -13.37 -12.80
N SER A 239 -11.09 -12.28 -13.12
CA SER A 239 -11.40 -11.82 -14.47
C SER A 239 -11.39 -10.30 -14.52
N ASP A 240 -11.24 -9.71 -15.70
CA ASP A 240 -11.41 -8.27 -15.87
C ASP A 240 -12.90 -7.92 -15.68
N ASP A 241 -13.23 -7.51 -14.44
CA ASP A 241 -14.58 -7.34 -13.92
C ASP A 241 -14.72 -6.00 -13.22
N GLU A 242 -15.51 -5.12 -13.81
CA GLU A 242 -15.76 -3.78 -13.29
C GLU A 242 -16.49 -3.80 -11.94
N GLU A 243 -17.42 -4.74 -11.73
CA GLU A 243 -18.14 -4.87 -10.44
C GLU A 243 -17.16 -5.22 -9.32
N PHE A 244 -16.19 -6.08 -9.61
CA PHE A 244 -15.13 -6.39 -8.63
C PHE A 244 -14.30 -5.15 -8.29
N ARG A 245 -13.90 -4.37 -9.29
CA ARG A 245 -13.09 -3.14 -9.07
C ARG A 245 -13.81 -2.08 -8.25
N LEU A 246 -15.14 -2.05 -8.28
CA LEU A 246 -15.98 -1.13 -7.51
C LEU A 246 -16.40 -1.67 -6.13
N ARG A 247 -16.00 -2.89 -5.79
CA ARG A 247 -16.35 -3.55 -4.55
C ARG A 247 -15.80 -2.80 -3.34
N LYS A 248 -16.65 -2.60 -2.33
CA LYS A 248 -16.27 -2.06 -1.02
C LYS A 248 -16.14 -3.16 0.01
N ILE A 249 -15.57 -2.83 1.18
CA ILE A 249 -15.54 -3.70 2.34
C ILE A 249 -16.97 -3.90 2.83
N THR A 250 -17.38 -5.17 2.98
CA THR A 250 -18.70 -5.54 3.47
C THR A 250 -18.70 -5.69 5.01
N SER A 251 -19.88 -5.60 5.63
CA SER A 251 -20.05 -5.63 7.09
C SER A 251 -19.46 -6.88 7.77
N ASP A 252 -19.51 -8.03 7.12
CA ASP A 252 -18.93 -9.29 7.59
C ASP A 252 -17.39 -9.33 7.55
N MET A 253 -16.77 -8.34 6.85
CA MET A 253 -15.32 -8.15 6.78
C MET A 253 -14.83 -6.90 7.52
N GLU A 254 -15.69 -6.18 8.24
CA GLU A 254 -15.32 -4.90 8.89
C GLU A 254 -14.42 -5.07 10.10
N ASP A 255 -14.47 -6.21 10.77
CA ASP A 255 -13.66 -6.48 11.95
C ASP A 255 -12.83 -7.75 11.77
N LEU A 256 -11.50 -7.62 11.92
CA LEU A 256 -10.57 -8.74 11.80
C LEU A 256 -9.76 -9.02 13.06
N GLY A 257 -9.87 -8.22 14.12
CA GLY A 257 -8.98 -8.35 15.25
C GLY A 257 -9.55 -7.93 16.61
N SER A 258 -10.85 -7.63 16.71
CA SER A 258 -11.50 -7.47 18.02
C SER A 258 -11.51 -8.78 18.81
N ARG A 259 -11.72 -8.69 20.12
CA ARG A 259 -11.80 -9.86 21.00
C ARG A 259 -12.85 -10.85 20.54
N ALA A 260 -13.98 -10.38 20.01
CA ALA A 260 -15.05 -11.22 19.48
C ALA A 260 -14.61 -12.06 18.29
N VAL A 261 -13.85 -11.46 17.36
CA VAL A 261 -13.29 -12.15 16.19
C VAL A 261 -12.19 -13.13 16.59
N LEU A 262 -11.37 -12.78 17.58
CA LEU A 262 -10.26 -13.62 18.03
C LEU A 262 -10.71 -14.77 18.96
N GLU A 263 -11.97 -14.78 19.38
CA GLU A 263 -12.51 -15.89 20.17
C GLU A 263 -12.54 -17.20 19.37
N GLY A 264 -11.94 -18.24 19.91
CA GLY A 264 -11.84 -19.55 19.26
C GLY A 264 -10.73 -19.67 18.19
N GLU A 265 -10.01 -18.61 17.90
CA GLU A 265 -8.87 -18.68 16.98
C GLU A 265 -7.67 -19.36 17.66
N HIS A 266 -7.05 -20.32 16.96
CA HIS A 266 -5.95 -21.11 17.49
C HIS A 266 -4.55 -20.51 17.22
N ALA A 267 -4.45 -19.65 16.20
CA ALA A 267 -3.19 -19.01 15.81
C ALA A 267 -3.43 -17.56 15.39
N LEU A 268 -2.59 -16.66 15.88
CA LEU A 268 -2.63 -15.24 15.58
C LEU A 268 -1.30 -14.79 14.98
N ILE A 269 -1.35 -13.78 14.13
CA ILE A 269 -0.17 -13.20 13.48
C ILE A 269 -0.24 -11.67 13.51
N TRP A 270 0.94 -11.04 13.35
CA TRP A 270 1.03 -9.64 12.99
C TRP A 270 0.92 -9.51 11.47
N TYR A 271 -0.17 -8.92 10.98
CA TYR A 271 -0.47 -8.85 9.55
C TYR A 271 -1.12 -7.50 9.22
N PRO A 272 -0.31 -6.42 9.14
CA PRO A 272 -0.80 -5.06 8.92
C PRO A 272 -1.39 -4.91 7.51
N ALA A 273 -2.36 -4.02 7.38
CA ALA A 273 -3.07 -3.79 6.14
C ALA A 273 -2.32 -2.86 5.18
N GLU A 274 -2.48 -3.13 3.89
CA GLU A 274 -2.23 -2.23 2.78
C GLU A 274 -3.55 -1.89 2.11
N VAL A 275 -3.83 -0.60 1.95
CA VAL A 275 -4.94 -0.06 1.17
C VAL A 275 -4.40 0.34 -0.19
N ASN A 276 -4.99 -0.13 -1.27
CA ASN A 276 -4.59 0.22 -2.62
C ASN A 276 -5.76 0.75 -3.45
N THR A 277 -5.44 1.66 -4.36
CA THR A 277 -6.37 2.16 -5.39
C THR A 277 -5.58 2.80 -6.51
N SER A 278 -6.23 3.02 -7.65
CA SER A 278 -5.65 3.83 -8.73
C SER A 278 -6.11 5.28 -8.63
N ILE A 279 -5.25 6.20 -9.08
CA ILE A 279 -5.59 7.63 -9.19
C ILE A 279 -6.65 7.89 -10.28
N ARG A 280 -6.79 6.94 -11.23
CA ARG A 280 -7.77 6.90 -12.32
C ARG A 280 -8.73 5.72 -12.12
N PRO A 281 -9.80 5.58 -12.92
CA PRO A 281 -10.66 4.40 -12.88
C PRO A 281 -9.93 3.08 -13.17
N GLY A 282 -9.08 3.08 -14.21
CA GLY A 282 -8.27 1.91 -14.59
C GLY A 282 -6.95 1.79 -13.82
N TRP A 283 -6.35 0.58 -13.84
CA TRP A 283 -4.99 0.33 -13.35
C TRP A 283 -3.96 0.74 -14.39
N PHE A 284 -4.22 0.50 -15.67
CA PHE A 284 -3.42 1.01 -16.78
C PHE A 284 -3.95 2.35 -17.29
N TYR A 285 -3.14 3.05 -18.08
CA TYR A 285 -3.52 4.33 -18.66
C TYR A 285 -4.53 4.14 -19.81
N HIS A 286 -5.60 4.91 -19.75
CA HIS A 286 -6.60 5.07 -20.80
C HIS A 286 -6.83 6.56 -21.04
N SER A 287 -6.69 7.01 -22.30
CA SER A 287 -6.83 8.45 -22.63
C SER A 287 -8.25 9.00 -22.39
N GLU A 288 -9.27 8.15 -22.45
CA GLU A 288 -10.65 8.48 -22.12
C GLU A 288 -10.90 8.76 -20.63
N GLU A 289 -9.91 8.51 -19.77
CA GLU A 289 -9.92 8.75 -18.32
C GLU A 289 -9.16 10.02 -17.91
N ASP A 290 -8.65 10.82 -18.84
CA ASP A 290 -7.81 11.98 -18.54
C ASP A 290 -8.51 13.02 -17.65
N ASP A 291 -9.83 13.16 -17.80
CA ASP A 291 -10.67 14.04 -16.98
C ASP A 291 -11.26 13.33 -15.74
N GLN A 292 -10.88 12.07 -15.47
CA GLN A 292 -11.43 11.25 -14.39
C GLN A 292 -10.41 10.99 -13.26
N VAL A 293 -9.38 11.81 -13.16
CA VAL A 293 -8.41 11.76 -12.05
C VAL A 293 -9.11 12.05 -10.74
N LYS A 294 -8.94 11.18 -9.73
CA LYS A 294 -9.53 11.39 -8.39
C LYS A 294 -9.26 12.80 -7.88
N SER A 295 -10.27 13.39 -7.26
CA SER A 295 -10.15 14.72 -6.64
C SER A 295 -9.16 14.72 -5.48
N LEU A 296 -8.64 15.88 -5.11
CA LEU A 296 -7.81 16.02 -3.91
C LEU A 296 -8.56 15.55 -2.66
N GLU A 297 -9.86 15.89 -2.55
CA GLU A 297 -10.70 15.50 -1.43
C GLU A 297 -10.79 13.96 -1.29
N GLU A 298 -11.03 13.24 -2.39
CA GLU A 298 -11.04 11.76 -2.40
C GLU A 298 -9.70 11.18 -1.95
N LEU A 299 -8.58 11.68 -2.48
CA LEU A 299 -7.25 11.20 -2.11
C LEU A 299 -6.91 11.51 -0.64
N VAL A 300 -7.31 12.68 -0.14
CA VAL A 300 -7.16 13.06 1.27
C VAL A 300 -8.00 12.14 2.16
N HIS A 301 -9.24 11.86 1.78
CA HIS A 301 -10.11 10.92 2.51
C HIS A 301 -9.47 9.54 2.61
N ILE A 302 -8.95 9.00 1.49
CA ILE A 302 -8.28 7.70 1.46
C ILE A 302 -6.99 7.73 2.30
N TYR A 303 -6.20 8.80 2.22
CA TYR A 303 -4.97 8.94 3.02
C TYR A 303 -5.27 8.97 4.52
N LEU A 304 -6.26 9.73 4.96
CA LEU A 304 -6.67 9.82 6.37
C LEU A 304 -7.24 8.49 6.87
N GLY A 305 -7.98 7.77 6.03
CA GLY A 305 -8.53 6.45 6.35
C GLY A 305 -7.47 5.35 6.40
N SER A 306 -6.51 5.35 5.46
CA SER A 306 -5.46 4.34 5.34
C SER A 306 -4.27 4.63 6.26
N VAL A 307 -3.44 5.62 5.96
CA VAL A 307 -2.27 6.00 6.76
C VAL A 307 -2.69 6.47 8.15
N GLY A 308 -3.79 7.20 8.23
CA GLY A 308 -4.40 7.61 9.49
C GLY A 308 -5.30 6.56 10.15
N GLY A 309 -5.43 5.38 9.58
CA GLY A 309 -6.25 4.26 10.04
C GLY A 309 -5.47 3.00 10.41
N ASN A 310 -4.16 3.10 10.66
CA ASN A 310 -3.26 1.97 10.96
C ASN A 310 -2.99 1.04 9.76
N ALA A 311 -3.05 1.56 8.53
CA ALA A 311 -2.68 0.85 7.30
C ALA A 311 -1.58 1.61 6.53
N THR A 312 -1.03 1.00 5.50
CA THR A 312 -0.24 1.70 4.49
C THR A 312 -1.10 2.05 3.28
N PHE A 313 -0.69 3.03 2.50
CA PHE A 313 -1.39 3.46 1.29
C PHE A 313 -0.52 3.27 0.04
N LEU A 314 -1.00 2.46 -0.89
CA LEU A 314 -0.43 2.22 -2.20
C LEU A 314 -1.33 2.87 -3.26
N LEU A 315 -0.88 3.96 -3.87
CA LEU A 315 -1.59 4.68 -4.92
C LEU A 315 -0.98 4.36 -6.28
N ASN A 316 -1.80 3.85 -7.20
CA ASN A 316 -1.37 3.59 -8.57
C ASN A 316 -1.46 4.86 -9.43
N ILE A 317 -0.41 5.10 -10.21
CA ILE A 317 -0.33 6.19 -11.19
C ILE A 317 0.12 5.57 -12.52
N PRO A 318 -0.78 5.35 -13.50
CA PRO A 318 -0.43 4.68 -14.75
C PRO A 318 0.27 5.62 -15.73
N PRO A 319 1.48 5.29 -16.20
CA PRO A 319 2.15 6.07 -17.23
C PRO A 319 1.50 5.93 -18.62
N MET A 320 1.57 7.01 -19.41
CA MET A 320 1.09 7.08 -20.80
C MET A 320 1.95 6.24 -21.76
N PRO A 321 1.45 5.94 -22.98
CA PRO A 321 2.21 5.19 -23.99
C PRO A 321 3.53 5.83 -24.40
N ASN A 322 3.66 7.15 -24.30
CA ASN A 322 4.93 7.84 -24.60
C ASN A 322 6.01 7.63 -23.51
N GLY A 323 5.63 7.12 -22.33
CA GLY A 323 6.52 6.84 -21.21
C GLY A 323 6.62 7.95 -20.16
N LEU A 324 5.70 8.91 -20.15
CA LEU A 324 5.57 9.96 -19.13
C LEU A 324 4.30 9.75 -18.29
N LEU A 325 4.24 10.31 -17.09
CA LEU A 325 2.98 10.50 -16.37
C LEU A 325 2.21 11.67 -16.99
N HIS A 326 0.87 11.53 -17.05
CA HIS A 326 -0.01 12.57 -17.55
C HIS A 326 0.03 13.81 -16.66
N GLU A 327 -0.11 15.00 -17.25
CA GLU A 327 -0.02 16.27 -16.53
C GLU A 327 -1.08 16.42 -15.41
N ASN A 328 -2.30 15.93 -15.62
CA ASN A 328 -3.37 15.95 -14.62
C ASN A 328 -3.02 15.09 -13.40
N ASP A 329 -2.37 13.94 -13.59
CA ASP A 329 -1.91 13.08 -12.51
C ASP A 329 -0.78 13.76 -11.73
N VAL A 330 0.18 14.36 -12.44
CA VAL A 330 1.32 15.08 -11.84
C VAL A 330 0.84 16.27 -11.00
N GLU A 331 -0.10 17.07 -11.50
CA GLU A 331 -0.65 18.21 -10.75
C GLU A 331 -1.42 17.72 -9.52
N ARG A 332 -2.25 16.67 -9.64
CA ARG A 332 -2.96 16.07 -8.50
C ARG A 332 -2.01 15.55 -7.42
N LEU A 333 -0.93 14.90 -7.81
CA LEU A 333 0.10 14.44 -6.88
C LEU A 333 0.78 15.60 -6.15
N LYS A 334 1.04 16.69 -6.84
CA LYS A 334 1.60 17.91 -6.26
C LYS A 334 0.64 18.54 -5.25
N GLU A 335 -0.64 18.69 -5.59
CA GLU A 335 -1.68 19.18 -4.68
C GLU A 335 -1.76 18.34 -3.41
N LEU A 336 -1.71 17.00 -3.53
CA LEU A 336 -1.73 16.10 -2.38
C LEU A 336 -0.49 16.29 -1.48
N GLY A 337 0.69 16.48 -2.07
CA GLY A 337 1.92 16.75 -1.32
C GLY A 337 1.90 18.11 -0.62
N GLU A 338 1.34 19.15 -1.25
CA GLU A 338 1.15 20.46 -0.66
C GLU A 338 0.16 20.42 0.50
N TRP A 339 -0.94 19.68 0.35
CA TRP A 339 -1.89 19.43 1.43
C TRP A 339 -1.22 18.72 2.62
N GLN A 340 -0.46 17.62 2.40
CA GLN A 340 0.24 16.91 3.47
C GLN A 340 1.21 17.83 4.21
N LYS A 341 2.01 18.58 3.46
CA LYS A 341 3.00 19.50 4.02
C LYS A 341 2.30 20.64 4.81
N GLY A 342 1.25 21.21 4.26
CA GLY A 342 0.49 22.26 4.95
C GLY A 342 -0.19 21.75 6.23
N SER A 343 -0.70 20.51 6.19
CA SER A 343 -1.44 19.92 7.32
C SER A 343 -0.55 19.41 8.45
N PHE A 344 0.68 18.93 8.18
CA PHE A 344 1.50 18.22 9.17
C PHE A 344 2.91 18.80 9.36
N SER A 345 3.18 20.04 8.94
CA SER A 345 4.51 20.65 9.09
C SER A 345 4.76 21.27 10.47
N ARG A 346 3.71 21.73 11.17
CA ARG A 346 3.82 22.41 12.47
C ARG A 346 3.07 21.60 13.53
N ASN A 347 3.81 20.90 14.39
CA ASN A 347 3.22 20.30 15.60
C ASN A 347 3.06 21.42 16.65
N LEU A 348 1.87 21.54 17.21
CA LEU A 348 1.53 22.54 18.25
C LEU A 348 1.96 22.09 19.64
N LEU A 349 2.35 20.82 19.82
CA LEU A 349 2.90 20.31 21.07
C LEU A 349 4.41 20.37 21.06
N GLU A 350 5.01 20.84 22.14
CA GLU A 350 6.46 20.74 22.34
C GLU A 350 6.89 19.27 22.52
N GLU A 351 8.04 18.88 21.96
CA GLU A 351 8.58 17.52 22.03
C GLU A 351 8.82 17.00 23.44
N SER A 352 8.87 17.89 24.44
CA SER A 352 9.18 17.57 25.85
C SER A 352 8.02 16.93 26.63
N HIS A 353 6.81 16.94 26.11
CA HIS A 353 5.64 16.40 26.82
C HIS A 353 5.56 14.88 26.67
N ARG A 354 6.17 14.15 27.61
CA ARG A 354 5.84 12.73 27.85
C ARG A 354 4.73 12.69 28.90
N PRO A 355 3.49 12.40 28.53
CA PRO A 355 2.39 12.47 29.44
C PRO A 355 2.40 11.31 30.45
N VAL A 356 2.36 11.63 31.72
CA VAL A 356 1.94 10.71 32.77
C VAL A 356 0.42 10.55 32.72
N GLU A 357 -0.27 11.63 32.37
CA GLU A 357 -1.71 11.69 32.04
C GLU A 357 -1.81 12.14 30.59
N LEU A 358 -2.68 11.51 29.78
CA LEU A 358 -2.87 11.87 28.37
C LEU A 358 -3.69 13.17 28.23
N VAL A 359 -3.24 14.23 28.91
CA VAL A 359 -3.77 15.59 28.82
C VAL A 359 -2.63 16.51 28.37
N PHE A 360 -2.87 17.26 27.32
CA PHE A 360 -1.90 18.13 26.67
C PHE A 360 -2.44 19.54 26.65
N ALA A 361 -1.65 20.50 27.14
CA ALA A 361 -1.93 21.92 26.99
C ALA A 361 -1.16 22.49 25.80
N LEU A 362 -1.78 23.35 25.02
CA LEU A 362 -1.14 24.19 24.02
C LEU A 362 -0.69 25.50 24.69
N ASP A 363 0.39 26.09 24.20
CA ASP A 363 0.92 27.35 24.76
C ASP A 363 -0.11 28.50 24.67
N GLU A 364 -0.87 28.52 23.59
CA GLU A 364 -1.98 29.45 23.37
C GLU A 364 -3.16 28.71 22.73
N ALA A 365 -4.32 29.35 22.67
CA ALA A 365 -5.49 28.82 21.96
C ALA A 365 -5.21 28.78 20.46
N GLU A 366 -5.37 27.60 19.86
CA GLU A 366 -5.12 27.37 18.43
C GLU A 366 -6.32 26.70 17.76
N ASP A 367 -6.48 26.94 16.47
CA ASP A 367 -7.45 26.19 15.67
C ASP A 367 -6.86 24.83 15.30
N ALA A 368 -7.31 23.79 16.00
CA ALA A 368 -6.82 22.43 15.81
C ALA A 368 -7.48 21.75 14.61
N GLY A 369 -6.67 21.31 13.66
CA GLY A 369 -7.09 20.53 12.49
C GLY A 369 -7.02 19.04 12.73
N TYR A 370 -5.85 18.53 13.11
CA TYR A 370 -5.59 17.10 13.25
C TYR A 370 -4.90 16.75 14.57
N LEU A 371 -5.29 15.61 15.15
CA LEU A 371 -4.55 14.92 16.20
C LEU A 371 -3.93 13.64 15.58
N VAL A 372 -2.63 13.45 15.79
CA VAL A 372 -1.91 12.25 15.37
C VAL A 372 -1.45 11.47 16.59
N LEU A 373 -1.81 10.19 16.64
CA LEU A 373 -1.42 9.27 17.71
C LEU A 373 -0.61 8.10 17.12
N LYS A 374 0.38 7.60 17.85
CA LYS A 374 1.07 6.33 17.56
C LYS A 374 1.26 5.52 18.83
N GLU A 375 1.01 4.21 18.75
CA GLU A 375 1.46 3.27 19.77
C GLU A 375 2.91 2.83 19.49
N GLU A 376 3.58 2.37 20.52
CA GLU A 376 4.86 1.68 20.41
C GLU A 376 4.62 0.21 19.99
N ILE A 377 4.34 0.02 18.72
CA ILE A 377 3.93 -1.28 18.16
C ILE A 377 4.99 -2.38 18.21
N ARG A 378 6.27 -2.04 18.50
CA ARG A 378 7.31 -3.06 18.78
C ARG A 378 6.92 -3.99 19.92
N TYR A 379 6.01 -3.55 20.78
CA TYR A 379 5.46 -4.32 21.90
C TYR A 379 4.00 -4.75 21.68
N SER A 380 3.60 -4.93 20.43
CA SER A 380 2.25 -5.27 19.98
C SER A 380 1.28 -4.07 19.98
N GLN A 381 0.15 -4.27 19.34
CA GLN A 381 -1.01 -3.38 19.37
C GLN A 381 -1.82 -3.64 20.64
N ARG A 382 -2.12 -2.61 21.43
CA ARG A 382 -2.70 -2.75 22.77
C ARG A 382 -4.02 -2.04 22.95
N VAL A 383 -4.21 -0.84 22.35
CA VAL A 383 -5.42 -0.04 22.51
C VAL A 383 -6.60 -0.70 21.78
N GLU A 384 -7.74 -0.84 22.47
CA GLU A 384 -8.98 -1.42 21.95
C GLU A 384 -10.16 -0.44 21.97
N ALA A 385 -10.12 0.59 22.82
CA ALA A 385 -11.07 1.69 22.80
C ALA A 385 -10.47 2.96 23.40
N PHE A 386 -10.73 4.10 22.76
CA PHE A 386 -10.29 5.41 23.27
C PHE A 386 -11.24 6.53 22.85
N GLU A 387 -11.19 7.64 23.58
CA GLU A 387 -11.94 8.87 23.29
C GLU A 387 -11.00 10.07 23.31
N VAL A 388 -11.34 11.10 22.52
CA VAL A 388 -10.62 12.36 22.49
C VAL A 388 -11.57 13.50 22.87
N PHE A 389 -11.10 14.36 23.75
CA PHE A 389 -11.79 15.54 24.21
C PHE A 389 -10.92 16.76 24.00
N VAL A 390 -11.56 17.90 23.75
CA VAL A 390 -10.90 19.20 23.65
C VAL A 390 -11.61 20.20 24.54
N ARG A 391 -10.90 21.27 24.93
CA ARG A 391 -11.50 22.47 25.54
C ARG A 391 -10.68 23.72 25.27
N ASP A 392 -11.34 24.88 25.30
CA ASP A 392 -10.71 26.19 25.46
C ASP A 392 -10.69 26.56 26.96
N GLN A 393 -11.82 27.06 27.45
CA GLN A 393 -12.08 27.35 28.87
C GLN A 393 -13.41 26.71 29.24
N GLY A 394 -13.47 25.94 30.33
CA GLY A 394 -14.72 25.33 30.78
C GLY A 394 -14.75 23.80 30.65
N GLU A 395 -15.88 23.27 30.20
CA GLU A 395 -16.10 21.83 30.13
C GLU A 395 -15.40 21.17 28.94
N TRP A 396 -15.11 19.86 29.09
CA TRP A 396 -14.53 19.05 28.03
C TRP A 396 -15.59 18.67 26.99
N GLU A 397 -15.31 18.96 25.73
CA GLU A 397 -16.11 18.50 24.59
C GLU A 397 -15.50 17.24 23.99
N LYS A 398 -16.30 16.17 23.87
CA LYS A 398 -15.87 14.94 23.18
C LYS A 398 -15.93 15.16 21.66
N VAL A 399 -14.80 14.96 20.97
CA VAL A 399 -14.67 15.16 19.52
C VAL A 399 -14.46 13.87 18.75
N TYR A 400 -14.01 12.78 19.41
CA TYR A 400 -13.78 11.52 18.74
C TYR A 400 -13.95 10.32 19.66
N THR A 401 -14.41 9.20 19.09
CA THR A 401 -14.40 7.86 19.71
C THR A 401 -13.78 6.88 18.70
N GLY A 402 -12.77 6.13 19.10
CA GLY A 402 -12.05 5.16 18.30
C GLY A 402 -11.75 3.86 19.01
N THR A 403 -11.28 2.88 18.27
CA THR A 403 -10.90 1.55 18.78
C THR A 403 -9.39 1.35 18.72
N VAL A 404 -8.80 1.44 17.53
CA VAL A 404 -7.40 1.12 17.26
C VAL A 404 -6.59 2.40 17.08
N ILE A 405 -5.44 2.50 17.74
CA ILE A 405 -4.40 3.50 17.43
C ILE A 405 -3.34 2.87 16.51
N GLY A 406 -2.70 1.80 16.96
CA GLY A 406 -1.70 1.05 16.21
C GLY A 406 -0.48 1.88 15.81
N TYR A 407 0.07 1.61 14.62
CA TYR A 407 1.23 2.34 14.11
C TYR A 407 0.96 3.85 13.99
N LYS A 408 -0.20 4.23 13.45
CA LYS A 408 -0.59 5.64 13.28
C LYS A 408 -2.10 5.80 13.19
N LYS A 409 -2.63 6.75 13.96
CA LYS A 409 -4.00 7.22 13.88
C LYS A 409 -4.01 8.73 13.64
N ILE A 410 -4.67 9.18 12.58
CA ILE A 410 -4.91 10.60 12.31
C ILE A 410 -6.40 10.87 12.54
N ILE A 411 -6.69 11.83 13.40
CA ILE A 411 -8.05 12.18 13.80
C ILE A 411 -8.32 13.62 13.37
N PRO A 412 -9.25 13.87 12.43
CA PRO A 412 -9.72 15.22 12.15
C PRO A 412 -10.47 15.76 13.37
N ILE A 413 -10.00 16.87 13.92
CA ILE A 413 -10.62 17.58 15.06
C ILE A 413 -11.48 18.74 14.56
N PHE A 414 -10.91 19.61 13.74
CA PHE A 414 -11.54 20.83 13.16
C PHE A 414 -12.28 21.67 14.19
N LYS A 415 -11.60 22.00 15.30
CA LYS A 415 -12.10 22.84 16.39
C LYS A 415 -11.30 24.12 16.50
N GLU A 416 -12.01 25.23 16.72
CA GLU A 416 -11.43 26.54 16.95
C GLU A 416 -11.10 26.74 18.44
N ASN A 417 -10.10 27.57 18.71
CA ASN A 417 -9.72 28.02 20.07
C ASN A 417 -9.43 26.86 21.04
N VAL A 418 -8.79 25.79 20.60
CA VAL A 418 -8.41 24.67 21.47
C VAL A 418 -7.21 25.05 22.33
N ARG A 419 -7.28 24.90 23.66
CA ARG A 419 -6.18 25.06 24.62
C ARG A 419 -5.70 23.76 25.19
N GLU A 420 -6.58 22.79 25.36
CA GLU A 420 -6.22 21.51 25.94
C GLU A 420 -6.89 20.37 25.20
N ILE A 421 -6.15 19.27 25.09
CA ILE A 421 -6.59 18.01 24.49
C ILE A 421 -6.43 16.91 25.52
N ARG A 422 -7.44 16.07 25.70
CA ARG A 422 -7.40 14.91 26.58
C ARG A 422 -7.74 13.65 25.80
N ILE A 423 -6.90 12.62 25.94
CA ILE A 423 -7.11 11.29 25.40
C ILE A 423 -7.41 10.35 26.55
N VAL A 424 -8.52 9.63 26.47
CA VAL A 424 -8.96 8.64 27.45
C VAL A 424 -8.87 7.27 26.81
N LEU A 425 -8.02 6.38 27.34
CA LEU A 425 -7.90 5.01 26.91
C LEU A 425 -8.90 4.17 27.72
N ASN A 426 -10.04 3.84 27.12
CA ASN A 426 -11.17 3.19 27.80
C ASN A 426 -10.98 1.68 27.92
N ASP A 427 -10.34 1.04 26.90
CA ASP A 427 -10.07 -0.39 26.91
C ASP A 427 -8.74 -0.70 26.21
N TYR A 428 -8.02 -1.71 26.74
CA TYR A 428 -6.71 -2.13 26.22
C TYR A 428 -6.33 -3.53 26.72
N ARG A 429 -5.52 -4.24 25.96
CA ARG A 429 -5.03 -5.60 26.26
C ARG A 429 -4.11 -5.59 27.49
N VAL A 430 -3.14 -4.72 27.51
CA VAL A 430 -2.29 -4.35 28.66
C VAL A 430 -1.98 -2.87 28.54
N LEU A 431 -1.42 -2.26 29.58
CA LEU A 431 -1.12 -0.82 29.62
C LEU A 431 -0.40 -0.38 28.33
N PRO A 432 -1.03 0.48 27.51
CA PRO A 432 -0.44 0.92 26.25
C PRO A 432 0.76 1.82 26.44
N GLN A 433 1.63 1.83 25.44
CA GLN A 433 2.73 2.79 25.31
C GLN A 433 2.45 3.66 24.09
N ILE A 434 2.04 4.90 24.34
CA ILE A 434 1.88 5.89 23.26
C ILE A 434 3.26 6.47 22.96
N SER A 435 3.75 6.22 21.76
CA SER A 435 5.08 6.64 21.31
C SER A 435 5.10 8.05 20.73
N PHE A 436 3.93 8.52 20.25
CA PHE A 436 3.81 9.85 19.67
C PHE A 436 2.41 10.42 19.87
N VAL A 437 2.34 11.71 20.20
CA VAL A 437 1.14 12.55 20.14
C VAL A 437 1.54 13.85 19.44
N GLY A 438 0.80 14.25 18.44
CA GLY A 438 0.99 15.52 17.75
C GLY A 438 -0.35 16.20 17.47
N VAL A 439 -0.41 17.50 17.71
CA VAL A 439 -1.56 18.35 17.38
C VAL A 439 -1.13 19.28 16.26
N TYR A 440 -1.91 19.36 15.23
CA TYR A 440 -1.61 20.14 14.05
C TYR A 440 -2.70 21.18 13.79
N PRO A 441 -2.33 22.39 13.34
CA PRO A 441 -3.27 23.47 13.11
C PRO A 441 -4.23 23.11 11.98
N ARG A 442 -5.38 23.78 11.98
CA ARG A 442 -6.32 23.71 10.86
C ARG A 442 -5.64 24.26 9.60
N ASN A 443 -5.50 23.45 8.60
CA ASN A 443 -5.03 23.88 7.29
C ASN A 443 -6.23 24.44 6.53
N TYR A 444 -6.20 25.76 6.27
CA TYR A 444 -7.22 26.45 5.47
C TYR A 444 -6.98 26.29 3.96
N TYR A 445 -5.98 25.53 3.53
CA TYR A 445 -5.88 25.04 2.16
C TYR A 445 -7.04 24.07 1.95
N GLN A 446 -8.01 24.58 1.24
CA GLN A 446 -9.31 24.02 0.96
C GLN A 446 -9.28 22.51 0.69
N CYS A 447 -9.61 21.69 1.68
CA CYS A 447 -10.56 20.62 1.43
C CYS A 447 -11.92 21.25 1.69
N PRO A 448 -12.81 21.39 0.70
CA PRO A 448 -14.13 21.92 0.87
C PRO A 448 -14.94 21.14 1.90
#